data_5e6e2444b165da6ddb13a4cd691ebc35
#
_entry.id   5e6e2444b165da6ddb13a4cd691ebc35
#
_cell.length_a   1.000
_cell.length_b   1.000
_cell.length_c   1.000
_cell.angle_alpha   90.00
_cell.angle_beta   90.00
_cell.angle_gamma   90.00
#
_symmetry.space_group_name_H-M   'P 1'
#
loop_
_entity.id
_entity.type
_entity.pdbx_description
1 polymer ?
#
loop_
_entity_poly.entity_id
_entity_poly.type
_entity_poly.pdbx_seq_one_letter_code
_entity_poly.pdbx_strand_id
1 'polypeptide(L)' 'SYRQHGYAGELIRRAIFDAKAQHRKGLVLTCKDKLIHYYASFGFVDEGISESVHGNVVWHQMRLTF' A
#
# COMPACT_ATOMS: atom_id res chain seq x y z
N SER A 1 -13.70 -2.94 -12.27
CA SER A 1 -14.20 -1.85 -12.92
C SER A 1 -14.12 -0.59 -12.09
N TYR A 2 -14.75 0.39 -12.58
CA TYR A 2 -14.84 1.66 -11.98
C TYR A 2 -14.99 1.65 -10.50
N ARG A 3 -15.80 0.81 -9.99
CA ARG A 3 -16.01 0.75 -8.57
C ARG A 3 -14.83 0.26 -7.80
N GLN A 4 -13.97 -0.50 -8.45
CA GLN A 4 -12.80 -1.03 -7.78
C GLN A 4 -11.87 0.07 -7.31
N HIS A 5 -11.77 1.15 -8.07
CA HIS A 5 -10.90 2.25 -7.67
C HIS A 5 -11.40 2.93 -6.41
N GLY A 6 -12.67 3.26 -6.36
CA GLY A 6 -13.24 3.88 -5.18
C GLY A 6 -13.22 2.94 -3.99
N TYR A 7 -13.49 1.69 -4.24
CA TYR A 7 -13.52 0.69 -3.20
C TYR A 7 -12.15 0.50 -2.58
N ALA A 8 -11.13 0.38 -3.43
CA ALA A 8 -9.77 0.18 -2.93
C ALA A 8 -9.30 1.37 -2.11
N GLY A 9 -9.61 2.58 -2.56
CA GLY A 9 -9.24 3.77 -1.81
C GLY A 9 -9.89 3.83 -0.44
N GLU A 10 -11.14 3.44 -0.38
CA GLU A 10 -11.87 3.43 0.87
C GLU A 10 -11.32 2.38 1.82
N LEU A 11 -10.97 1.21 1.31
CA LEU A 11 -10.37 0.16 2.12
C LEU A 11 -9.03 0.58 2.69
N ILE A 12 -8.23 1.26 1.91
CA ILE A 12 -6.93 1.74 2.38
C ILE A 12 -7.10 2.79 3.46
N ARG A 13 -8.01 3.73 3.27
CA ARG A 13 -8.28 4.75 4.28
C ARG A 13 -8.76 4.13 5.57
N ARG A 14 -9.59 3.12 5.46
CA ARG A 14 -10.09 2.42 6.63
C ARG A 14 -8.97 1.67 7.35
N ALA A 15 -8.09 1.03 6.59
CA ALA A 15 -6.95 0.35 7.17
C ALA A 15 -6.05 1.34 7.92
N ILE A 16 -5.84 2.52 7.36
CA ILE A 16 -5.03 3.55 8.00
C ILE A 16 -5.70 4.00 9.30
N PHE A 17 -6.99 4.25 9.25
CA PHE A 17 -7.74 4.67 10.41
C PHE A 17 -7.67 3.63 11.52
N ASP A 18 -7.91 2.37 11.16
CA ASP A 18 -7.88 1.27 12.13
C ASP A 18 -6.49 1.10 12.73
N ALA A 19 -5.46 1.22 11.90
CA ALA A 19 -4.09 1.08 12.38
C ALA A 19 -3.74 2.18 13.38
N LYS A 20 -4.17 3.40 13.11
CA LYS A 20 -3.96 4.51 14.05
C LYS A 20 -4.72 4.29 15.35
N ALA A 21 -5.95 3.79 15.25
CA ALA A 21 -6.76 3.51 16.42
C ALA A 21 -6.15 2.41 17.27
N GLN A 22 -5.41 1.50 16.66
CA GLN A 22 -4.72 0.42 17.37
C GLN A 22 -3.32 0.82 17.83
N HIS A 23 -2.95 2.09 17.69
CA HIS A 23 -1.65 2.61 18.08
C HIS A 23 -0.50 1.96 17.34
N ARG A 24 -0.72 1.58 16.09
CA ARG A 24 0.34 1.04 15.26
C ARG A 24 1.23 2.18 14.78
N LYS A 25 2.48 1.85 14.50
CA LYS A 25 3.45 2.85 14.06
C LYS A 25 3.36 3.13 12.56
N GLY A 26 2.67 2.29 11.83
CA GLY A 26 2.50 2.47 10.41
C GLY A 26 1.96 1.22 9.75
N LEU A 27 1.94 1.25 8.42
CA LEU A 27 1.47 0.12 7.62
C LEU A 27 2.50 -0.18 6.54
N VAL A 28 2.62 -1.47 6.20
CA VAL A 28 3.50 -1.91 5.13
C VAL A 28 2.67 -2.75 4.17
N LEU A 29 2.90 -2.53 2.88
CA LEU A 29 2.24 -3.35 1.85
C LEU A 29 3.20 -3.60 0.71
N THR A 30 2.84 -4.56 -0.14
CA THR A 30 3.58 -4.79 -1.37
C THR A 30 2.63 -4.60 -2.55
N CYS A 31 3.15 -4.07 -3.64
CA CYS A 31 2.35 -3.82 -4.83
C CYS A 31 3.23 -3.89 -6.08
N LYS A 32 2.59 -3.96 -7.23
CA LYS A 32 3.29 -3.90 -8.50
C LYS A 32 3.73 -2.47 -8.78
N ASP A 33 4.75 -2.33 -9.60
CA ASP A 33 5.32 -1.01 -9.90
C ASP A 33 4.28 -0.01 -10.39
N LYS A 34 3.32 -0.45 -11.17
CA LYS A 34 2.29 0.44 -11.71
C LYS A 34 1.35 1.00 -10.63
N LEU A 35 1.35 0.41 -9.44
CA LEU A 35 0.51 0.86 -8.34
C LEU A 35 1.25 1.76 -7.36
N ILE A 36 2.54 1.97 -7.57
CA ILE A 36 3.34 2.79 -6.65
C ILE A 36 2.75 4.20 -6.54
N HIS A 37 2.42 4.80 -7.67
CA HIS A 37 1.84 6.14 -7.68
C HIS A 37 0.53 6.20 -6.91
N TYR A 38 -0.27 5.16 -7.07
CA TYR A 38 -1.56 5.11 -6.41
C TYR A 38 -1.39 5.12 -4.89
N TYR A 39 -0.54 4.24 -4.38
CA TYR A 39 -0.33 4.18 -2.93
C TYR A 39 0.45 5.37 -2.40
N ALA A 40 1.34 5.92 -3.22
CA ALA A 40 2.07 7.11 -2.81
C ALA A 40 1.13 8.28 -2.54
N SER A 41 0.00 8.33 -3.23
CA SER A 41 -0.99 9.38 -3.01
C SER A 41 -1.61 9.32 -1.61
N PHE A 42 -1.50 8.20 -0.93
CA PHE A 42 -1.96 8.06 0.45
C PHE A 42 -0.87 8.35 1.46
N GLY A 43 0.35 8.58 0.99
CA GLY A 43 1.47 8.85 1.87
C GLY A 43 2.46 7.71 2.01
N PHE A 44 2.22 6.60 1.31
CA PHE A 44 3.15 5.48 1.34
C PHE A 44 4.44 5.82 0.61
N VAL A 45 5.54 5.34 1.13
CA VAL A 45 6.86 5.56 0.54
C VAL A 45 7.34 4.24 -0.05
N ASP A 46 7.85 4.30 -1.29
CA ASP A 46 8.41 3.14 -1.97
C ASP A 46 9.77 2.82 -1.34
N GLU A 47 9.89 1.63 -0.77
CA GLU A 47 11.12 1.18 -0.14
C GLU A 47 11.94 0.27 -1.06
N GLY A 48 11.53 0.17 -2.31
CA GLY A 48 12.25 -0.63 -3.28
C GLY A 48 11.63 -2.00 -3.49
N ILE A 49 12.36 -2.85 -4.16
CA ILE A 49 11.87 -4.15 -4.55
C ILE A 49 11.87 -5.09 -3.36
N SER A 50 10.73 -5.73 -3.14
CA SER A 50 10.60 -6.74 -2.09
C SER A 50 11.35 -8.00 -2.51
N GLU A 51 11.91 -8.71 -1.54
CA GLU A 51 12.60 -9.96 -1.82
C GLU A 51 11.65 -11.07 -2.23
N SER A 52 10.37 -10.90 -1.95
CA SER A 52 9.37 -11.90 -2.32
C SER A 52 9.07 -11.81 -3.80
N VAL A 53 9.73 -12.63 -4.58
CA VAL A 53 9.49 -12.69 -6.02
C VAL A 53 8.77 -14.00 -6.31
N HIS A 54 7.56 -13.87 -6.84
CA HIS A 54 6.79 -15.03 -7.25
C HIS A 54 6.65 -15.01 -8.77
N GLY A 55 7.21 -16.01 -9.41
CA GLY A 55 7.21 -16.08 -10.85
C GLY A 55 8.02 -14.92 -11.42
N ASN A 56 7.49 -14.26 -12.41
CA ASN A 56 8.19 -13.14 -13.06
C ASN A 56 7.68 -11.79 -12.60
N VAL A 57 6.98 -11.74 -11.49
CA VAL A 57 6.39 -10.50 -11.02
C VAL A 57 7.30 -9.86 -9.96
N VAL A 58 7.63 -8.60 -10.20
CA VAL A 58 8.44 -7.84 -9.26
C VAL A 58 7.49 -7.03 -8.37
N TRP A 59 7.67 -7.17 -7.07
CA TRP A 59 6.84 -6.48 -6.09
C TRP A 59 7.66 -5.44 -5.36
N HIS A 60 7.08 -4.26 -5.17
CA HIS A 60 7.69 -3.19 -4.39
C HIS A 60 7.07 -3.15 -3.01
N GLN A 61 7.90 -2.89 -2.02
CA GLN A 61 7.41 -2.69 -0.67
C GLN A 61 7.18 -1.21 -0.45
N MET A 62 6.03 -0.88 0.12
CA MET A 62 5.72 0.50 0.44
C MET A 62 5.34 0.61 1.92
N ARG A 63 5.76 1.69 2.54
CA ARG A 63 5.55 1.91 3.97
C ARG A 63 4.90 3.26 4.20
N LEU A 64 3.91 3.26 5.07
CA LEU A 64 3.29 4.48 5.57
C LEU A 64 3.62 4.59 7.05
N THR A 65 4.28 5.65 7.44
CA THR A 65 4.64 5.88 8.85
C THR A 65 3.69 6.91 9.45
N PHE A 66 3.17 6.60 10.61
CA PHE A 66 2.25 7.48 11.32
C PHE A 66 2.98 8.43 12.26
#